data_d9d438867a9cadf6caa1f3f195168d42
#
_entry.id   d9d438867a9cadf6caa1f3f195168d42
#
_cell.length_a   1.000
_cell.length_b   1.000
_cell.length_c   1.000
_cell.angle_alpha   90.00
_cell.angle_beta   90.00
_cell.angle_gamma   90.00
#
_symmetry.space_group_name_H-M   'P 1'
#
loop_
_entity.id
_entity.type
_entity.pdbx_description
1 polymer ?
#
loop_
_entity_poly.entity_id
_entity_poly.type
_entity_poly.pdbx_seq_one_letter_code
_entity_poly.pdbx_strand_id
1 'polypeptide(L)'
;RLTVHQTHFFRHVPSLDLVAEQWLPAYLARGEVDAIHAWSVGCSTGEEAFTLAMALDRALDRLTAGKAYFGITATDISAPALAVGRAACYPRAKADEIPVDCQARYCEPDEEDSFRIVDALRRRVGFVQFNLMDIARAPLKRLDLVYCQNVLIYFARERRVALLDALAALLKPGGLVVLGPGEVLGYTPASTVRLGGPQTLAFQRT
;
A
#
# COMPACT_ATOMS: atom_id res chain seq x y z
N ARG A 1 -2.57 -0.63 24.68
CA ARG A 1 -1.35 -1.33 24.18
C ARG A 1 -0.66 -0.39 23.23
N LEU A 2 0.62 -0.12 23.51
CA LEU A 2 1.48 0.67 22.64
C LEU A 2 1.67 -0.12 21.33
N THR A 3 1.18 0.42 20.23
CA THR A 3 1.54 -0.05 18.88
C THR A 3 2.99 0.35 18.63
N VAL A 4 3.86 -0.63 18.35
CA VAL A 4 5.24 -0.35 17.94
C VAL A 4 5.20 0.12 16.50
N HIS A 5 5.41 1.42 16.28
CA HIS A 5 5.45 2.03 14.95
C HIS A 5 6.83 1.82 14.31
N GLN A 6 7.22 0.56 14.06
CA GLN A 6 8.38 0.28 13.22
C GLN A 6 7.93 0.16 11.77
N THR A 7 8.10 1.23 11.01
CA THR A 7 7.82 1.27 9.57
C THR A 7 9.06 1.77 8.83
N HIS A 8 9.29 1.23 7.63
CA HIS A 8 10.42 1.55 6.77
C HIS A 8 9.93 1.75 5.34
N PHE A 9 10.65 2.58 4.58
CA PHE A 9 10.50 2.58 3.14
C PHE A 9 10.97 1.23 2.57
N PHE A 10 10.33 0.78 1.50
CA PHE A 10 10.66 -0.46 0.78
C PHE A 10 10.82 -1.71 1.68
N ARG A 11 10.03 -1.79 2.73
CA ARG A 11 10.12 -2.84 3.76
C ARG A 11 10.04 -4.26 3.19
N HIS A 12 9.25 -4.48 2.14
CA HIS A 12 9.08 -5.80 1.54
C HIS A 12 9.04 -5.70 0.01
N VAL A 13 10.22 -5.63 -0.59
CA VAL A 13 10.42 -5.50 -2.03
C VAL A 13 9.67 -6.59 -2.84
N PRO A 14 9.68 -7.89 -2.47
CA PRO A 14 8.96 -8.91 -3.23
C PRO A 14 7.45 -8.64 -3.39
N SER A 15 6.80 -8.01 -2.40
CA SER A 15 5.39 -7.62 -2.54
C SER A 15 5.18 -6.43 -3.46
N LEU A 16 6.13 -5.49 -3.50
CA LEU A 16 6.11 -4.37 -4.44
C LEU A 16 6.33 -4.84 -5.88
N ASP A 17 7.29 -5.74 -6.09
CA ASP A 17 7.55 -6.35 -7.39
C ASP A 17 6.35 -7.16 -7.89
N LEU A 18 5.68 -7.90 -6.99
CA LEU A 18 4.45 -8.59 -7.34
C LEU A 18 3.38 -7.60 -7.86
N VAL A 19 3.21 -6.47 -7.18
CA VAL A 19 2.26 -5.42 -7.61
C VAL A 19 2.69 -4.82 -8.94
N ALA A 20 3.94 -4.37 -9.06
CA ALA A 20 4.41 -3.56 -10.18
C ALA A 20 4.70 -4.38 -11.46
N GLU A 21 5.19 -5.63 -11.31
CA GLU A 21 5.70 -6.43 -12.43
C GLU A 21 4.77 -7.58 -12.84
N GLN A 22 3.90 -8.05 -11.93
CA GLN A 22 3.03 -9.19 -12.22
C GLN A 22 1.56 -8.76 -12.28
N TRP A 23 1.03 -8.17 -11.20
CA TRP A 23 -0.38 -7.84 -11.13
C TRP A 23 -0.76 -6.66 -12.03
N LEU A 24 -0.08 -5.53 -11.92
CA LEU A 24 -0.47 -4.30 -12.60
C LEU A 24 -0.48 -4.44 -14.13
N PRO A 25 0.55 -5.03 -14.79
CA PRO A 25 0.52 -5.25 -16.24
C PRO A 25 -0.66 -6.13 -16.67
N ALA A 26 -0.89 -7.24 -15.96
CA ALA A 26 -2.01 -8.14 -16.25
C ALA A 26 -3.38 -7.48 -15.97
N TYR A 27 -3.46 -6.63 -14.96
CA TYR A 27 -4.68 -5.89 -14.62
C TYR A 27 -5.02 -4.86 -15.68
N LEU A 28 -4.06 -4.07 -16.14
CA LEU A 28 -4.24 -3.09 -17.21
C LEU A 28 -4.61 -3.74 -18.56
N ALA A 29 -4.07 -4.92 -18.86
CA ALA A 29 -4.38 -5.66 -20.09
C ALA A 29 -5.85 -6.17 -20.16
N ARG A 30 -6.61 -6.12 -19.06
CA ARG A 30 -8.03 -6.55 -19.03
C ARG A 30 -9.00 -5.56 -19.65
N GLY A 31 -8.59 -4.32 -19.86
CA GLY A 31 -9.45 -3.26 -20.43
C GLY A 31 -8.91 -1.87 -20.14
N GLU A 32 -9.67 -0.85 -20.53
CA GLU A 32 -9.32 0.54 -20.22
C GLU A 32 -9.42 0.80 -18.71
N VAL A 33 -8.27 1.07 -18.10
CA VAL A 33 -8.15 1.46 -16.69
C VAL A 33 -7.58 2.87 -16.66
N ASP A 34 -8.44 3.85 -16.43
CA ASP A 34 -8.03 5.26 -16.36
C ASP A 34 -7.38 5.61 -15.04
N ALA A 35 -7.74 4.90 -13.98
CA ALA A 35 -7.23 5.16 -12.63
C ALA A 35 -7.16 3.90 -11.76
N ILE A 36 -6.07 3.79 -11.00
CA ILE A 36 -5.87 2.79 -9.94
C ILE A 36 -6.24 3.41 -8.59
N HIS A 37 -7.23 2.85 -7.92
CA HIS A 37 -7.63 3.21 -6.57
C HIS A 37 -7.04 2.20 -5.58
N ALA A 38 -6.03 2.64 -4.81
CA ALA A 38 -5.35 1.81 -3.84
C ALA A 38 -5.67 2.23 -2.39
N TRP A 39 -5.61 1.28 -1.47
CA TRP A 39 -5.73 1.50 -0.04
C TRP A 39 -4.51 0.92 0.68
N SER A 40 -3.70 1.77 1.34
CA SER A 40 -2.66 1.36 2.30
C SER A 40 -3.27 1.35 3.70
N VAL A 41 -3.34 0.16 4.31
CA VAL A 41 -4.03 -0.10 5.57
C VAL A 41 -3.02 -0.19 6.71
N GLY A 42 -3.17 0.65 7.74
CA GLY A 42 -2.22 0.71 8.85
C GLY A 42 -0.89 1.33 8.44
N CYS A 43 -0.97 2.43 7.68
CA CYS A 43 0.17 3.09 7.03
C CYS A 43 1.17 3.73 8.00
N SER A 44 0.88 3.78 9.30
CA SER A 44 1.70 4.42 10.33
C SER A 44 2.11 5.85 9.92
N THR A 45 3.39 6.15 9.86
CA THR A 45 3.98 7.46 9.49
C THR A 45 4.10 7.66 7.97
N GLY A 46 3.55 6.76 7.16
CA GLY A 46 3.35 6.96 5.72
C GLY A 46 4.39 6.34 4.80
N GLU A 47 5.46 5.74 5.33
CA GLU A 47 6.53 5.12 4.53
C GLU A 47 6.00 4.05 3.58
N GLU A 48 5.07 3.19 4.05
CA GLU A 48 4.42 2.18 3.21
C GLU A 48 3.63 2.83 2.07
N ALA A 49 2.81 3.83 2.39
CA ALA A 49 1.97 4.50 1.41
C ALA A 49 2.80 5.22 0.32
N PHE A 50 3.88 5.91 0.69
CA PHE A 50 4.77 6.55 -0.27
C PHE A 50 5.61 5.55 -1.05
N THR A 51 6.05 4.45 -0.44
CA THR A 51 6.72 3.37 -1.15
C THR A 51 5.82 2.77 -2.23
N LEU A 52 4.56 2.49 -1.88
CA LEU A 52 3.57 2.02 -2.84
C LEU A 52 3.31 3.05 -3.94
N ALA A 53 3.26 4.34 -3.60
CA ALA A 53 3.12 5.42 -4.57
C ALA A 53 4.29 5.48 -5.56
N MET A 54 5.53 5.36 -5.09
CA MET A 54 6.73 5.30 -5.93
C MET A 54 6.69 4.09 -6.88
N ALA A 55 6.31 2.92 -6.37
CA ALA A 55 6.20 1.70 -7.17
C ALA A 55 5.13 1.82 -8.27
N LEU A 56 3.94 2.33 -7.94
CA LEU A 56 2.85 2.53 -8.89
C LEU A 56 3.19 3.61 -9.92
N ASP A 57 3.77 4.74 -9.52
CA ASP A 57 4.14 5.82 -10.43
C ASP A 57 5.13 5.33 -11.50
N ARG A 58 6.19 4.64 -11.08
CA ARG A 58 7.19 4.08 -12.00
C ARG A 58 6.60 3.03 -12.95
N ALA A 59 5.78 2.14 -12.41
CA ALA A 59 5.19 1.08 -13.20
C ALA A 59 4.17 1.62 -14.22
N LEU A 60 3.30 2.55 -13.82
CA LEU A 60 2.33 3.18 -14.71
C LEU A 60 3.00 4.05 -15.77
N ASP A 61 4.04 4.83 -15.42
CA ASP A 61 4.82 5.61 -16.37
C ASP A 61 5.38 4.72 -17.49
N ARG A 62 5.98 3.58 -17.12
CA ARG A 62 6.51 2.60 -18.07
C ARG A 62 5.43 1.91 -18.92
N LEU A 63 4.30 1.53 -18.31
CA LEU A 63 3.27 0.71 -18.95
C LEU A 63 2.28 1.52 -19.79
N THR A 64 2.02 2.76 -19.41
CA THR A 64 0.95 3.60 -20.00
C THR A 64 1.45 4.92 -20.58
N ALA A 65 2.76 5.17 -20.55
CA ALA A 65 3.34 6.47 -20.90
C ALA A 65 2.68 7.64 -20.16
N GLY A 66 2.37 7.44 -18.86
CA GLY A 66 1.76 8.46 -18.00
C GLY A 66 0.27 8.71 -18.23
N LYS A 67 -0.41 7.89 -19.03
CA LYS A 67 -1.86 8.10 -19.34
C LYS A 67 -2.77 7.66 -18.19
N ALA A 68 -2.38 6.66 -17.39
CA ALA A 68 -3.19 6.19 -16.29
C ALA A 68 -2.85 6.95 -14.99
N TYR A 69 -3.89 7.24 -14.23
CA TYR A 69 -3.78 7.90 -12.93
C TYR A 69 -3.76 6.86 -11.80
N PHE A 70 -3.24 7.24 -10.62
CA PHE A 70 -3.48 6.49 -9.39
C PHE A 70 -3.72 7.41 -8.21
N GLY A 71 -4.46 6.93 -7.23
CA GLY A 71 -4.64 7.55 -5.93
C GLY A 71 -4.60 6.51 -4.82
N ILE A 72 -3.94 6.85 -3.72
CA ILE A 72 -3.82 6.00 -2.54
C ILE A 72 -4.55 6.66 -1.38
N THR A 73 -5.49 5.94 -0.77
CA THR A 73 -5.98 6.28 0.56
C THR A 73 -5.12 5.54 1.57
N ALA A 74 -4.45 6.26 2.44
CA ALA A 74 -3.60 5.72 3.50
C ALA A 74 -4.31 5.90 4.85
N THR A 75 -4.48 4.82 5.61
CA THR A 75 -5.22 4.88 6.87
C THR A 75 -4.43 4.31 8.03
N ASP A 76 -4.59 4.93 9.19
CA ASP A 76 -4.07 4.42 10.47
C ASP A 76 -5.00 4.87 11.60
N ILE A 77 -4.93 4.19 12.75
CA ILE A 77 -5.65 4.57 13.96
C ILE A 77 -4.98 5.75 14.67
N SER A 78 -3.68 5.93 14.48
CA SER A 78 -2.84 6.94 15.14
C SER A 78 -2.88 8.28 14.41
N ALA A 79 -3.62 9.25 14.93
CA ALA A 79 -3.63 10.61 14.39
C ALA A 79 -2.23 11.28 14.38
N PRO A 80 -1.37 11.11 15.41
CA PRO A 80 0.01 11.61 15.37
C PRO A 80 0.85 11.00 14.23
N ALA A 81 0.74 9.68 13.99
CA ALA A 81 1.45 9.04 12.88
C ALA A 81 0.99 9.59 11.52
N LEU A 82 -0.32 9.75 11.33
CA LEU A 82 -0.88 10.35 10.12
C LEU A 82 -0.45 11.81 9.90
N ALA A 83 -0.18 12.56 10.97
CA ALA A 83 0.34 13.92 10.86
C ALA A 83 1.74 13.93 10.22
N VAL A 84 2.62 12.99 10.59
CA VAL A 84 3.92 12.80 9.95
C VAL A 84 3.74 12.43 8.47
N GLY A 85 2.87 11.46 8.17
CA GLY A 85 2.57 11.07 6.78
C GLY A 85 2.10 12.25 5.93
N ARG A 86 1.21 13.11 6.46
CA ARG A 86 0.74 14.33 5.75
C ARG A 86 1.85 15.34 5.52
N ALA A 87 2.73 15.52 6.49
CA ALA A 87 3.91 16.39 6.35
C ALA A 87 4.87 15.85 5.28
N ALA A 88 4.94 14.51 5.15
CA ALA A 88 5.82 13.79 4.22
C ALA A 88 7.29 14.24 4.32
N CYS A 89 7.69 14.64 5.51
CA CYS A 89 9.05 15.05 5.86
C CYS A 89 9.66 14.01 6.81
N TYR A 90 10.83 13.52 6.47
CA TYR A 90 11.48 12.41 7.17
C TYR A 90 12.95 12.72 7.48
N PRO A 91 13.49 12.18 8.59
CA PRO A 91 14.92 12.28 8.87
C PRO A 91 15.76 11.74 7.71
N ARG A 92 16.88 12.41 7.40
CA ARG A 92 17.79 12.04 6.31
C ARG A 92 18.25 10.57 6.36
N ALA A 93 18.43 10.02 7.56
CA ALA A 93 18.79 8.61 7.74
C ALA A 93 17.79 7.62 7.12
N LYS A 94 16.52 8.00 6.96
CA LYS A 94 15.53 7.17 6.27
C LYS A 94 15.67 7.17 4.74
N ALA A 95 16.45 8.07 4.17
CA ALA A 95 16.73 8.07 2.73
C ALA A 95 17.48 6.79 2.32
N ASP A 96 18.32 6.22 3.18
CA ASP A 96 19.06 4.99 2.90
C ASP A 96 18.15 3.76 2.71
N GLU A 97 16.89 3.84 3.16
CA GLU A 97 15.88 2.81 2.94
C GLU A 97 15.28 2.86 1.51
N ILE A 98 15.50 3.96 0.79
CA ILE A 98 14.90 4.24 -0.53
C ILE A 98 15.94 3.97 -1.63
N PRO A 99 15.64 3.22 -2.69
CA PRO A 99 16.55 3.05 -3.82
C PRO A 99 17.01 4.38 -4.41
N VAL A 100 18.29 4.48 -4.81
CA VAL A 100 18.93 5.74 -5.23
C VAL A 100 18.19 6.43 -6.39
N ASP A 101 17.67 5.66 -7.34
CA ASP A 101 16.87 6.16 -8.45
C ASP A 101 15.50 6.71 -8.00
N CYS A 102 14.92 6.12 -6.97
CA CYS A 102 13.70 6.64 -6.33
C CYS A 102 14.01 7.90 -5.51
N GLN A 103 15.14 7.95 -4.78
CA GLN A 103 15.54 9.15 -4.07
C GLN A 103 15.67 10.33 -5.03
N ALA A 104 16.39 10.15 -6.14
CA ALA A 104 16.61 11.20 -7.14
C ALA A 104 15.31 11.74 -7.78
N ARG A 105 14.27 10.90 -7.88
CA ARG A 105 13.00 11.25 -8.53
C ARG A 105 11.96 11.79 -7.56
N TYR A 106 11.93 11.28 -6.31
CA TYR A 106 10.81 11.49 -5.40
C TYR A 106 11.16 12.17 -4.09
N CYS A 107 12.45 12.43 -3.82
CA CYS A 107 12.89 13.08 -2.60
C CYS A 107 13.57 14.39 -2.93
N GLU A 108 13.25 15.43 -2.19
CA GLU A 108 13.91 16.72 -2.24
C GLU A 108 14.49 17.07 -0.86
N PRO A 109 15.65 17.73 -0.79
CA PRO A 109 16.16 18.26 0.48
C PRO A 109 15.11 19.15 1.14
N ASP A 110 14.98 19.03 2.46
CA ASP A 110 14.15 19.90 3.28
C ASP A 110 15.07 20.66 4.27
N GLU A 111 14.62 20.86 5.49
CA GLU A 111 15.45 21.46 6.54
C GLU A 111 16.69 20.62 6.85
N GLU A 112 17.61 21.18 7.66
CA GLU A 112 18.84 20.52 8.08
C GLU A 112 18.57 19.09 8.55
N ASP A 113 19.25 18.09 7.93
CA ASP A 113 19.15 16.66 8.24
C ASP A 113 17.77 15.99 7.96
N SER A 114 16.99 16.53 7.02
CA SER A 114 15.73 15.95 6.59
C SER A 114 15.57 15.94 5.06
N PHE A 115 14.60 15.17 4.58
CA PHE A 115 14.12 15.19 3.22
C PHE A 115 12.60 15.17 3.18
N ARG A 116 12.03 15.67 2.09
CA ARG A 116 10.59 15.69 1.83
C ARG A 116 10.26 14.90 0.56
N ILE A 117 9.13 14.22 0.57
CA ILE A 117 8.59 13.63 -0.64
C ILE A 117 8.07 14.75 -1.56
N VAL A 118 8.41 14.69 -2.85
CA VAL A 118 8.01 15.71 -3.85
C VAL A 118 6.49 15.89 -3.91
N ASP A 119 6.04 17.09 -4.15
CA ASP A 119 4.62 17.46 -4.19
C ASP A 119 3.79 16.64 -5.20
N ALA A 120 4.39 16.31 -6.34
CA ALA A 120 3.73 15.50 -7.36
C ALA A 120 3.28 14.14 -6.82
N LEU A 121 4.10 13.51 -5.96
CA LEU A 121 3.78 12.21 -5.34
C LEU A 121 2.88 12.39 -4.11
N ARG A 122 3.10 13.42 -3.30
CA ARG A 122 2.28 13.72 -2.11
C ARG A 122 0.81 13.87 -2.45
N ARG A 123 0.49 14.54 -3.57
CA ARG A 123 -0.89 14.72 -4.05
C ARG A 123 -1.60 13.42 -4.45
N ARG A 124 -0.87 12.32 -4.60
CA ARG A 124 -1.41 10.99 -4.89
C ARG A 124 -1.83 10.22 -3.64
N VAL A 125 -1.46 10.69 -2.43
CA VAL A 125 -1.67 9.97 -1.17
C VAL A 125 -2.52 10.81 -0.21
N GLY A 126 -3.73 10.35 0.08
CA GLY A 126 -4.62 10.96 1.07
C GLY A 126 -4.58 10.20 2.40
N PHE A 127 -4.32 10.90 3.52
CA PHE A 127 -4.23 10.29 4.85
C PHE A 127 -5.52 10.49 5.64
N VAL A 128 -6.13 9.40 6.12
CA VAL A 128 -7.40 9.38 6.84
C VAL A 128 -7.28 8.54 8.11
N GLN A 129 -7.74 9.08 9.24
CA GLN A 129 -7.81 8.29 10.47
C GLN A 129 -8.95 7.26 10.35
N PHE A 130 -8.61 5.99 10.51
CA PHE A 130 -9.57 4.91 10.42
C PHE A 130 -9.16 3.72 11.30
N ASN A 131 -10.13 3.18 12.03
CA ASN A 131 -9.94 1.96 12.78
C ASN A 131 -10.35 0.76 11.91
N LEU A 132 -9.42 -0.13 11.61
CA LEU A 132 -9.67 -1.33 10.79
C LEU A 132 -10.75 -2.24 11.40
N MET A 133 -10.99 -2.15 12.70
CA MET A 133 -12.08 -2.87 13.36
C MET A 133 -13.48 -2.45 12.86
N ASP A 134 -13.57 -1.24 12.31
CA ASP A 134 -14.81 -0.68 11.74
C ASP A 134 -14.92 -0.89 10.22
N ILE A 135 -14.20 -1.88 9.66
CA ILE A 135 -14.09 -2.13 8.21
C ILE A 135 -15.45 -2.22 7.50
N ALA A 136 -16.48 -2.71 8.16
CA ALA A 136 -17.84 -2.75 7.61
C ALA A 136 -18.40 -1.35 7.28
N ARG A 137 -17.86 -0.30 7.89
CA ARG A 137 -18.21 1.11 7.68
C ARG A 137 -17.20 1.84 6.81
N ALA A 138 -16.22 1.13 6.22
CA ALA A 138 -15.21 1.76 5.37
C ALA A 138 -15.91 2.51 4.22
N PRO A 139 -15.59 3.80 4.01
CA PRO A 139 -16.17 4.58 2.91
C PRO A 139 -15.60 4.18 1.55
N LEU A 140 -14.63 3.28 1.55
CA LEU A 140 -13.92 2.81 0.36
C LEU A 140 -14.61 1.56 -0.19
N LYS A 141 -14.88 1.56 -1.50
CA LYS A 141 -15.46 0.42 -2.23
C LYS A 141 -14.86 0.38 -3.63
N ARG A 142 -14.91 -0.79 -4.26
CA ARG A 142 -14.45 -0.99 -5.64
C ARG A 142 -12.99 -0.58 -5.82
N LEU A 143 -12.15 -1.06 -4.91
CA LEU A 143 -10.71 -0.82 -4.95
C LEU A 143 -10.03 -1.73 -5.98
N ASP A 144 -8.97 -1.23 -6.58
CA ASP A 144 -8.12 -2.01 -7.46
C ASP A 144 -7.02 -2.73 -6.65
N LEU A 145 -6.51 -2.07 -5.60
CA LEU A 145 -5.44 -2.60 -4.76
C LEU A 145 -5.70 -2.31 -3.28
N VAL A 146 -5.55 -3.32 -2.45
CA VAL A 146 -5.43 -3.18 -0.99
C VAL A 146 -4.06 -3.66 -0.56
N TYR A 147 -3.29 -2.81 0.10
CA TYR A 147 -1.96 -3.11 0.63
C TYR A 147 -2.00 -2.99 2.15
N CYS A 148 -1.81 -4.10 2.85
CA CYS A 148 -1.99 -4.21 4.29
C CYS A 148 -0.89 -5.11 4.87
N GLN A 149 0.25 -4.55 5.24
CA GLN A 149 1.38 -5.33 5.74
C GLN A 149 1.68 -5.04 7.21
N ASN A 150 1.95 -6.10 7.96
CA ASN A 150 2.30 -6.04 9.39
C ASN A 150 1.22 -5.40 10.27
N VAL A 151 -0.03 -5.49 9.87
CA VAL A 151 -1.20 -4.98 10.60
C VAL A 151 -2.00 -6.12 11.22
N LEU A 152 -2.25 -7.18 10.46
CA LEU A 152 -3.09 -8.28 10.93
C LEU A 152 -2.43 -9.07 12.05
N ILE A 153 -1.10 -9.01 12.18
CA ILE A 153 -0.33 -9.66 13.28
C ILE A 153 -0.82 -9.27 14.68
N TYR A 154 -1.45 -8.12 14.83
CA TYR A 154 -1.97 -7.64 16.12
C TYR A 154 -3.32 -8.25 16.52
N PHE A 155 -3.94 -9.05 15.64
CA PHE A 155 -5.25 -9.65 15.87
C PHE A 155 -5.14 -11.17 16.08
N ALA A 156 -6.11 -11.75 16.79
CA ALA A 156 -6.28 -13.21 16.87
C ALA A 156 -6.59 -13.81 15.49
N ARG A 157 -6.28 -15.07 15.28
CA ARG A 157 -6.37 -15.74 13.97
C ARG A 157 -7.75 -15.61 13.32
N GLU A 158 -8.80 -15.83 14.07
CA GLU A 158 -10.19 -15.78 13.58
C GLU A 158 -10.51 -14.36 13.07
N ARG A 159 -10.00 -13.36 13.77
CA ARG A 159 -10.17 -11.97 13.37
C ARG A 159 -9.36 -11.60 12.14
N ARG A 160 -8.14 -12.14 11.98
CA ARG A 160 -7.33 -11.93 10.76
C ARG A 160 -8.06 -12.45 9.53
N VAL A 161 -8.66 -13.65 9.61
CA VAL A 161 -9.46 -14.26 8.53
C VAL A 161 -10.65 -13.36 8.19
N ALA A 162 -11.44 -12.94 9.18
CA ALA A 162 -12.59 -12.09 8.96
C ALA A 162 -12.21 -10.71 8.35
N LEU A 163 -11.09 -10.14 8.79
CA LEU A 163 -10.57 -8.88 8.21
C LEU A 163 -10.10 -9.07 6.77
N LEU A 164 -9.40 -10.17 6.48
CA LEU A 164 -8.96 -10.49 5.12
C LEU A 164 -10.16 -10.67 4.18
N ASP A 165 -11.21 -11.40 4.60
CA ASP A 165 -12.44 -11.53 3.82
C ASP A 165 -13.10 -10.18 3.54
N ALA A 166 -13.17 -9.32 4.56
CA ALA A 166 -13.73 -8.00 4.42
C ALA A 166 -12.91 -7.10 3.48
N LEU A 167 -11.56 -7.17 3.54
CA LEU A 167 -10.68 -6.44 2.63
C LEU A 167 -10.83 -6.94 1.19
N ALA A 168 -10.87 -8.27 0.99
CA ALA A 168 -11.07 -8.88 -0.33
C ALA A 168 -12.44 -8.52 -0.95
N ALA A 169 -13.49 -8.40 -0.13
CA ALA A 169 -14.81 -8.00 -0.59
C ALA A 169 -14.88 -6.55 -1.14
N LEU A 170 -13.95 -5.68 -0.75
CA LEU A 170 -13.87 -4.30 -1.24
C LEU A 170 -13.21 -4.19 -2.63
N LEU A 171 -12.57 -5.25 -3.11
CA LEU A 171 -11.89 -5.24 -4.40
C LEU A 171 -12.87 -5.28 -5.58
N LYS A 172 -12.48 -4.71 -6.71
CA LYS A 172 -13.08 -4.99 -8.03
C LYS A 172 -12.69 -6.39 -8.51
N PRO A 173 -13.41 -7.01 -9.46
CA PRO A 173 -12.91 -8.19 -10.17
C PRO A 173 -11.52 -7.94 -10.76
N GLY A 174 -10.58 -8.84 -10.51
CA GLY A 174 -9.17 -8.69 -10.87
C GLY A 174 -8.32 -7.84 -9.91
N GLY A 175 -8.96 -7.15 -8.96
CA GLY A 175 -8.25 -6.39 -7.93
C GLY A 175 -7.44 -7.29 -6.99
N LEU A 176 -6.46 -6.73 -6.32
CA LEU A 176 -5.47 -7.45 -5.50
C LEU A 176 -5.50 -6.98 -4.04
N VAL A 177 -5.48 -7.92 -3.10
CA VAL A 177 -5.09 -7.66 -1.71
C VAL A 177 -3.72 -8.25 -1.43
N VAL A 178 -2.82 -7.45 -0.85
CA VAL A 178 -1.46 -7.84 -0.48
C VAL A 178 -1.30 -7.73 1.03
N LEU A 179 -0.84 -8.82 1.65
CA LEU A 179 -0.57 -8.89 3.10
C LEU A 179 0.92 -9.08 3.37
N GLY A 180 1.33 -8.84 4.61
CA GLY A 180 2.66 -9.24 5.08
C GLY A 180 2.83 -10.76 5.08
N PRO A 181 4.01 -11.28 4.72
CA PRO A 181 4.27 -12.71 4.75
C PRO A 181 3.96 -13.31 6.13
N GLY A 182 3.19 -14.40 6.15
CA GLY A 182 2.85 -15.11 7.38
C GLY A 182 1.70 -14.51 8.22
N GLU A 183 1.09 -13.40 7.83
CA GLU A 183 -0.01 -12.80 8.59
C GLU A 183 -1.26 -13.68 8.64
N VAL A 184 -1.57 -14.37 7.53
CA VAL A 184 -2.66 -15.35 7.47
C VAL A 184 -2.15 -16.58 6.72
N LEU A 185 -2.03 -17.71 7.44
CA LEU A 185 -1.56 -18.97 6.88
C LEU A 185 -2.73 -19.97 6.71
N GLY A 186 -2.69 -20.73 5.61
CA GLY A 186 -3.63 -21.83 5.37
C GLY A 186 -5.07 -21.38 5.13
N TYR A 187 -5.28 -20.16 4.64
CA TYR A 187 -6.60 -19.62 4.30
C TYR A 187 -6.54 -18.84 2.98
N THR A 188 -7.60 -18.96 2.20
CA THR A 188 -7.81 -18.19 0.96
C THR A 188 -9.24 -17.64 0.99
N PRO A 189 -9.45 -16.32 0.84
CA PRO A 189 -10.78 -15.72 0.81
C PRO A 189 -11.64 -16.27 -0.32
N ALA A 190 -12.94 -16.35 -0.10
CA ALA A 190 -13.89 -16.73 -1.14
C ALA A 190 -13.78 -15.79 -2.36
N SER A 191 -13.98 -16.31 -3.55
CA SER A 191 -13.90 -15.57 -4.83
C SER A 191 -12.54 -14.88 -5.04
N THR A 192 -11.46 -15.51 -4.55
CA THR A 192 -10.09 -15.07 -4.82
C THR A 192 -9.20 -16.24 -5.20
N VAL A 193 -8.11 -15.93 -5.89
CA VAL A 193 -7.02 -16.87 -6.15
C VAL A 193 -5.73 -16.29 -5.60
N ARG A 194 -4.85 -17.15 -5.10
CA ARG A 194 -3.54 -16.73 -4.64
C ARG A 194 -2.68 -16.29 -5.83
N LEU A 195 -2.01 -15.15 -5.69
CA LEU A 195 -1.05 -14.63 -6.67
C LEU A 195 0.34 -14.57 -6.03
N GLY A 196 1.38 -14.80 -6.84
CA GLY A 196 2.78 -14.71 -6.42
C GLY A 196 3.35 -16.01 -5.85
N GLY A 197 4.56 -15.92 -5.33
CA GLY A 197 5.37 -17.04 -4.85
C GLY A 197 5.37 -17.19 -3.32
N PRO A 198 6.27 -18.03 -2.80
CA PRO A 198 6.34 -18.32 -1.36
C PRO A 198 6.74 -17.13 -0.48
N GLN A 199 7.40 -16.13 -1.06
CA GLN A 199 7.82 -14.92 -0.34
C GLN A 199 6.71 -13.86 -0.23
N THR A 200 5.59 -14.03 -0.92
CA THR A 200 4.49 -13.05 -0.93
C THR A 200 3.20 -13.67 -0.43
N LEU A 201 2.33 -12.86 0.13
CA LEU A 201 0.98 -13.25 0.52
C LEU A 201 -0.02 -12.29 -0.13
N ALA A 202 -0.57 -12.70 -1.26
CA ALA A 202 -1.50 -11.88 -2.02
C ALA A 202 -2.63 -12.72 -2.63
N PHE A 203 -3.81 -12.11 -2.75
CA PHE A 203 -5.01 -12.74 -3.30
C PHE A 203 -5.67 -11.81 -4.30
N GLN A 204 -5.89 -12.31 -5.51
CA GLN A 204 -6.58 -11.60 -6.58
C GLN A 204 -8.05 -12.01 -6.62
N ARG A 205 -8.95 -11.03 -6.68
CA ARG A 205 -10.39 -11.30 -6.81
C ARG A 205 -10.70 -11.83 -8.23
N THR A 206 -11.44 -12.95 -8.29
CA THR A 206 -11.96 -13.56 -9.53
C THR A 206 -13.14 -12.81 -10.09
#